data_34dedbe330c10ae2d6aa315d3b4d6fe0
#
_entry.id   34dedbe330c10ae2d6aa315d3b4d6fe0
#
_cell.length_a   1.000
_cell.length_b   1.000
_cell.length_c   1.000
_cell.angle_alpha   90.00
_cell.angle_beta   90.00
_cell.angle_gamma   90.00
#
_symmetry.space_group_name_H-M   'P 1'
#
loop_
_entity.id
_entity.type
_entity.pdbx_description
1 polymer ?
#
loop_
_entity_poly.entity_id
_entity_poly.type
_entity_poly.pdbx_seq_one_letter_code
_entity_poly.pdbx_strand_id
1 'polypeptide(L)'
;MEKREFIDAGRIVNTHGVAGEVKIEVWLDSPKFFRSFKRIYLGEREMKVVSARTHKDFVIAKLEGIDDINAAMALKGREVTVRREDAALPHGAFFLQDN
;
A
#
# COMPACT_ATOMS: atom_id res chain seq x y z
N MET A 1 6.09 1.79 -23.13
CA MET A 1 5.85 1.71 -22.65
C MET A 1 5.44 1.50 -21.74
N GLU A 2 5.47 1.23 -21.51
CA GLU A 2 5.00 0.98 -20.85
C GLU A 2 4.61 1.35 -19.83
N LYS A 3 5.07 1.74 -19.38
CA LYS A 3 4.38 2.56 -18.52
C LYS A 3 3.42 1.85 -17.69
N ARG A 4 2.94 0.87 -18.08
CA ARG A 4 1.97 0.07 -17.39
C ARG A 4 2.56 -0.83 -16.35
N GLU A 5 3.77 -0.54 -15.92
CA GLU A 5 4.38 -1.33 -14.85
C GLU A 5 3.78 -1.04 -13.49
N PHE A 6 3.07 0.06 -13.36
CA PHE A 6 2.50 0.47 -12.07
C PHE A 6 1.00 0.61 -12.17
N ILE A 7 0.32 0.30 -11.08
CA ILE A 7 -1.13 0.40 -10.97
C ILE A 7 -1.45 1.31 -9.81
N ASP A 8 -2.38 2.24 -10.00
CA ASP A 8 -2.82 3.11 -8.91
C ASP A 8 -3.53 2.25 -7.87
N ALA A 9 -3.04 2.30 -6.64
CA ALA A 9 -3.55 1.43 -5.58
C ALA A 9 -4.29 2.20 -4.50
N GLY A 10 -4.01 3.49 -4.33
CA GLY A 10 -4.69 4.26 -3.31
C GLY A 10 -3.98 5.57 -3.04
N ARG A 11 -4.33 6.15 -1.89
CA ARG A 11 -3.77 7.43 -1.47
C ARG A 11 -3.62 7.43 0.03
N ILE A 12 -2.50 7.97 0.51
CA ILE A 12 -2.31 8.18 1.94
C ILE A 12 -3.14 9.39 2.34
N VAL A 13 -4.19 9.15 3.14
CA VAL A 13 -5.11 10.22 3.50
C VAL A 13 -4.87 10.79 4.87
N ASN A 14 -4.12 10.08 5.72
CA ASN A 14 -3.85 10.57 7.06
C ASN A 14 -2.74 9.73 7.69
N THR A 15 -2.32 10.17 8.88
CA THR A 15 -1.45 9.36 9.72
C THR A 15 -2.30 8.54 10.69
N HIS A 16 -1.68 7.58 11.35
CA HIS A 16 -2.39 6.76 12.32
C HIS A 16 -1.45 6.45 13.47
N GLY A 17 -1.72 7.07 14.62
CA GLY A 17 -0.90 6.85 15.82
C GLY A 17 0.44 7.55 15.72
N VAL A 18 1.24 7.36 16.76
CA VAL A 18 2.51 8.09 16.90
C VAL A 18 3.70 7.30 16.35
N ALA A 19 3.50 6.03 16.03
CA ALA A 19 4.58 5.18 15.55
C ALA A 19 4.87 5.36 14.06
N GLY A 20 4.15 6.25 13.39
CA GLY A 20 4.43 6.53 11.99
C GLY A 20 3.61 5.71 11.01
N GLU A 21 2.55 5.04 11.47
CA GLU A 21 1.66 4.34 10.56
C GLU A 21 0.89 5.34 9.72
N VAL A 22 0.53 4.92 8.50
CA VAL A 22 -0.24 5.76 7.59
C VAL A 22 -1.57 5.08 7.27
N LYS A 23 -2.58 5.90 7.05
CA LYS A 23 -3.91 5.44 6.68
C LYS A 23 -4.05 5.61 5.18
N ILE A 24 -4.34 4.53 4.48
CA ILE A 24 -4.39 4.51 3.02
C ILE A 24 -5.80 4.23 2.57
N GLU A 25 -6.34 5.13 1.76
CA GLU A 25 -7.59 4.87 1.05
C GLU A 25 -7.27 3.94 -0.11
N VAL A 26 -7.94 2.79 -0.16
CA VAL A 26 -7.62 1.76 -1.13
C VAL A 26 -8.52 1.87 -2.33
N TRP A 27 -7.93 1.89 -3.52
CA TRP A 27 -8.64 1.98 -4.79
C TRP A 27 -8.72 0.62 -5.50
N LEU A 28 -8.07 -0.40 -4.92
CA LEU A 28 -8.13 -1.75 -5.46
C LEU A 28 -9.43 -2.41 -5.01
N ASP A 29 -9.68 -3.62 -5.52
CA ASP A 29 -10.94 -4.31 -5.30
C ASP A 29 -11.28 -4.45 -3.82
N SER A 30 -10.29 -4.66 -2.98
CA SER A 30 -10.56 -4.76 -1.56
C SER A 30 -9.32 -4.40 -0.76
N PRO A 31 -9.53 -3.90 0.48
CA PRO A 31 -8.41 -3.65 1.37
C PRO A 31 -7.61 -4.91 1.68
N LYS A 32 -8.27 -6.07 1.74
CA LYS A 32 -7.56 -7.32 1.99
C LYS A 32 -6.54 -7.61 0.90
N PHE A 33 -6.89 -7.33 -0.33
CA PHE A 33 -5.97 -7.52 -1.44
C PHE A 33 -4.75 -6.64 -1.28
N PHE A 34 -4.97 -5.39 -0.87
CA PHE A 34 -3.87 -4.45 -0.66
C PHE A 34 -2.88 -4.99 0.38
N ARG A 35 -3.38 -5.65 1.41
CA ARG A 35 -2.52 -6.18 2.47
C ARG A 35 -1.50 -7.21 1.96
N SER A 36 -1.76 -7.81 0.83
CA SER A 36 -0.86 -8.84 0.31
C SER A 36 0.42 -8.27 -0.28
N PHE A 37 0.46 -6.97 -0.54
CA PHE A 37 1.65 -6.36 -1.13
C PHE A 37 2.71 -6.13 -0.07
N LYS A 38 3.94 -6.51 -0.38
CA LYS A 38 5.06 -6.33 0.54
C LYS A 38 5.81 -5.04 0.29
N ARG A 39 5.48 -4.37 -0.81
CA ARG A 39 6.07 -3.08 -1.16
C ARG A 39 5.06 -2.26 -1.91
N ILE A 40 5.19 -0.95 -1.74
CA ILE A 40 4.38 0.01 -2.49
C ILE A 40 5.32 1.08 -3.01
N TYR A 41 4.81 1.94 -3.87
CA TYR A 41 5.61 3.00 -4.45
C TYR A 41 4.92 4.34 -4.23
N LEU A 42 5.71 5.32 -3.83
CA LEU A 42 5.26 6.71 -3.73
C LEU A 42 6.01 7.48 -4.80
N GLY A 43 5.35 7.66 -5.95
CA GLY A 43 6.06 8.14 -7.11
C GLY A 43 7.03 7.07 -7.57
N GLU A 44 8.30 7.42 -7.65
CA GLU A 44 9.33 6.47 -8.06
C GLU A 44 10.01 5.79 -6.88
N ARG A 45 9.60 6.14 -5.67
CA ARG A 45 10.28 5.64 -4.48
C ARG A 45 9.62 4.37 -3.99
N GLU A 46 10.40 3.32 -3.89
CA GLU A 46 9.92 2.05 -3.36
C GLU A 46 9.91 2.13 -1.83
N MET A 47 8.78 1.71 -1.24
CA MET A 47 8.64 1.67 0.22
C MET A 47 8.26 0.25 0.61
N LYS A 48 9.03 -0.32 1.51
CA LYS A 48 8.76 -1.65 2.01
C LYS A 48 7.67 -1.59 3.08
N VAL A 49 6.68 -2.47 2.97
CA VAL A 49 5.59 -2.54 3.93
C VAL A 49 5.98 -3.47 5.05
N VAL A 50 6.16 -2.92 6.24
CA VAL A 50 6.53 -3.71 7.42
C VAL A 50 5.32 -4.47 7.93
N SER A 51 4.17 -3.80 7.98
CA SER A 51 2.93 -4.44 8.39
C SER A 51 1.77 -3.66 7.81
N ALA A 52 0.64 -4.34 7.70
CA ALA A 52 -0.57 -3.71 7.18
C ALA A 52 -1.78 -4.43 7.76
N ARG A 53 -2.80 -3.66 8.09
CA ARG A 53 -4.06 -4.24 8.55
C ARG A 53 -5.21 -3.44 7.97
N THR A 54 -6.33 -4.10 7.80
CA THR A 54 -7.53 -3.42 7.29
C THR A 54 -8.26 -2.73 8.43
N HIS A 55 -8.90 -1.62 8.09
CA HIS A 55 -9.74 -0.87 9.03
C HIS A 55 -10.86 -0.26 8.20
N LYS A 56 -12.02 -0.90 8.20
CA LYS A 56 -13.13 -0.52 7.33
C LYS A 56 -12.66 -0.59 5.88
N ASP A 57 -12.75 0.50 5.13
CA ASP A 57 -12.34 0.53 3.74
C ASP A 57 -10.91 1.01 3.56
N PHE A 58 -10.18 1.13 4.67
CA PHE A 58 -8.82 1.66 4.66
C PHE A 58 -7.83 0.58 5.07
N VAL A 59 -6.57 0.84 4.78
CA VAL A 59 -5.47 0.03 5.27
C VAL A 59 -4.59 0.91 6.14
N ILE A 60 -4.23 0.39 7.31
CA ILE A 60 -3.28 1.04 8.19
C ILE A 60 -1.97 0.32 7.99
N ALA A 61 -0.97 1.02 7.47
CA ALA A 61 0.29 0.39 7.08
C ALA A 61 1.46 1.05 7.78
N LYS A 62 2.42 0.23 8.17
CA LYS A 62 3.70 0.68 8.66
C LYS A 62 4.72 0.49 7.55
N LEU A 63 5.38 1.58 7.17
CA LEU A 63 6.37 1.56 6.09
C LEU A 63 7.76 1.64 6.69
N GLU A 64 8.69 0.91 6.08
CA GLU A 64 10.07 0.91 6.54
C GLU A 64 10.66 2.31 6.46
N GLY A 65 11.28 2.74 7.54
CA GLY A 65 11.91 4.06 7.56
C GLY A 65 10.99 5.19 8.01
N ILE A 66 9.70 4.91 8.19
CA ILE A 66 8.74 5.92 8.62
C ILE A 66 8.35 5.58 10.05
N ASP A 67 9.06 6.18 11.01
CA ASP A 67 9.02 5.71 12.39
C ASP A 67 8.38 6.69 13.37
N ASP A 68 7.92 7.84 12.90
CA ASP A 68 7.25 8.80 13.77
C ASP A 68 6.18 9.54 12.98
N ILE A 69 5.37 10.30 13.73
CA ILE A 69 4.22 10.96 13.13
C ILE A 69 4.64 12.05 12.13
N ASN A 70 5.77 12.71 12.36
CA ASN A 70 6.21 13.76 11.45
C ASN A 70 6.61 13.18 10.10
N ALA A 71 7.31 12.05 10.11
CA ALA A 71 7.68 11.39 8.87
C ALA A 71 6.44 10.91 8.13
N ALA A 72 5.46 10.39 8.87
CA ALA A 72 4.21 9.92 8.26
C ALA A 72 3.42 11.07 7.67
N MET A 73 3.38 12.22 8.37
CA MET A 73 2.64 13.38 7.88
C MET A 73 3.21 13.91 6.57
N ALA A 74 4.50 13.76 6.37
CA ALA A 74 5.13 14.20 5.13
C ALA A 74 4.61 13.41 3.93
N LEU A 75 4.03 12.24 4.17
CA LEU A 75 3.50 11.40 3.10
C LEU A 75 2.02 11.63 2.85
N LYS A 76 1.36 12.41 3.70
CA LYS A 76 -0.07 12.64 3.57
C LYS A 76 -0.38 13.27 2.21
N GLY A 77 -1.37 12.73 1.53
CA GLY A 77 -1.78 13.20 0.23
C GLY A 77 -1.06 12.54 -0.94
N ARG A 78 -0.05 11.71 -0.66
CA ARG A 78 0.69 11.04 -1.71
C ARG A 78 -0.12 9.87 -2.26
N GLU A 79 -0.08 9.71 -3.56
CA GLU A 79 -0.72 8.55 -4.17
C GLU A 79 0.19 7.35 -4.05
N VAL A 80 -0.45 6.19 -3.90
CA VAL A 80 0.25 4.92 -3.73
C VAL A 80 0.04 4.08 -4.98
N THR A 81 1.14 3.57 -5.54
CA THR A 81 1.06 2.64 -6.64
C THR A 81 1.74 1.34 -6.25
N VAL A 82 1.43 0.28 -6.98
CA VAL A 82 2.06 -1.02 -6.82
C VAL A 82 2.51 -1.50 -8.18
N ARG A 83 3.48 -2.39 -8.21
CA ARG A 83 3.91 -2.94 -9.48
C ARG A 83 2.87 -3.90 -10.00
N ARG A 84 2.65 -3.85 -11.30
CA ARG A 84 1.70 -4.77 -11.94
C ARG A 84 2.08 -6.22 -11.69
N GLU A 85 3.37 -6.51 -11.68
CA GLU A 85 3.81 -7.89 -11.44
C GLU A 85 3.44 -8.38 -10.05
N ASP A 86 3.41 -7.49 -9.06
CA ASP A 86 3.00 -7.86 -7.71
C ASP A 86 1.51 -8.12 -7.65
N ALA A 87 0.73 -7.38 -8.42
CA ALA A 87 -0.72 -7.55 -8.43
C ALA A 87 -1.13 -8.80 -9.20
N ALA A 88 -0.31 -9.24 -10.12
CA ALA A 88 -0.63 -10.40 -10.97
C ALA A 88 -0.31 -11.73 -10.30
N LEU A 89 0.35 -11.73 -9.14
CA LEU A 89 0.66 -12.97 -8.42
C LEU A 89 -0.62 -13.61 -7.93
N PRO A 90 -0.80 -14.85 -8.18
CA PRO A 90 -2.04 -15.52 -7.77
C PRO A 90 -2.02 -15.98 -6.34
N HIS A 91 -1.52 -15.68 -6.53
CA HIS A 91 -1.73 -16.02 -5.97
C HIS A 91 -2.25 -16.30 -5.82
N GLY A 92 -1.89 -16.08 -6.28
CA GLY A 92 -2.43 -16.16 -6.57
C GLY A 92 -2.88 -16.79 -6.78
N ALA A 93 -2.43 -16.95 -6.62
CA ALA A 93 -2.81 -17.29 -7.07
C ALA A 93 -3.33 -17.85 -6.59
N PHE A 94 -3.28 -17.72 -6.27
CA PHE A 94 -3.79 -17.88 -5.96
C PHE A 94 -4.63 -17.83 -5.77
N PHE A 95 -4.68 -17.36 -5.63
CA PHE A 95 -5.36 -17.06 -5.81
C PHE A 95 -6.12 -17.55 -5.94
N LEU A 96 -6.15 -17.75 -6.16
CA LEU A 96 -6.79 -18.07 -6.53
C LEU A 96 -7.24 -18.96 -6.23
N GLN A 97 -7.11 -19.32 -6.06
CA GLN A 97 -7.53 -19.89 -5.98
C GLN A 97 -7.97 -20.37 -5.43
N ASP A 98 -7.74 -20.25 -5.38
CA ASP A 98 -8.23 -20.44 -5.03
C ASP A 98 -8.61 -20.93 -4.83
N ASN A 99 -8.28 -20.97 -4.85
CA ASN A 99 -8.67 -21.12 -4.87
C ASN A 99 -8.92 -21.34 -4.70
#